data_e934aaa9c5f22b40f82294e07ec0cccd
#
_entry.id   e934aaa9c5f22b40f82294e07ec0cccd
#
_cell.length_a   1.000
_cell.length_b   1.000
_cell.length_c   1.000
_cell.angle_alpha   90.00
_cell.angle_beta   90.00
_cell.angle_gamma   90.00
#
_symmetry.space_group_name_H-M   'P 1'
#
loop_
_entity.id
_entity.type
_entity.pdbx_description
1 polymer ?
#
loop_
_entity_poly.entity_id
_entity_poly.type
_entity_poly.pdbx_seq_one_letter_code
_entity_poly.pdbx_strand_id
1 'polypeptide(L)'
;PAYAILDAKDFSEMGSLGESCFIFILRDPIDRMWSQIRMAVSADAAQVADFQTACEARAQHLIDSKRLPKLERANYRRTMSELEAVIPPHRIKYVFYEDLFHAHTMRDICMFLGISPISPKADLRSNSGRHAMLPEHLKHSFREAFALQYDFILNRFGAATPARWQINSAQRVPG
;
A
#
# COMPACT_ATOMS: atom_id res chain seq x y z
N PRO A 1 -1.35 2.49 -7.05
CA PRO A 1 -1.90 3.83 -7.28
C PRO A 1 -0.85 4.72 -7.95
N ALA A 2 -1.27 5.58 -8.88
CA ALA A 2 -0.37 6.47 -9.61
C ALA A 2 0.31 7.48 -8.67
N TYR A 3 -0.42 7.97 -7.69
CA TYR A 3 0.05 9.00 -6.74
C TYR A 3 1.25 8.59 -5.85
N ALA A 4 1.57 7.30 -5.75
CA ALA A 4 2.71 6.85 -4.96
C ALA A 4 4.09 7.16 -5.58
N ILE A 5 4.13 7.64 -6.82
CA ILE A 5 5.36 8.02 -7.53
C ILE A 5 5.56 9.55 -7.60
N LEU A 6 4.58 10.33 -7.14
CA LEU A 6 4.62 11.78 -7.15
C LEU A 6 5.71 12.30 -6.20
N ASP A 7 6.24 13.47 -6.53
CA ASP A 7 7.18 14.21 -5.71
C ASP A 7 6.52 15.45 -5.06
N ALA A 8 7.29 16.21 -4.30
CA ALA A 8 6.81 17.40 -3.61
C ALA A 8 6.25 18.45 -4.58
N LYS A 9 6.80 18.57 -5.79
CA LYS A 9 6.30 19.51 -6.80
C LYS A 9 4.92 19.11 -7.26
N ASP A 10 4.72 17.84 -7.61
CA ASP A 10 3.43 17.30 -8.04
C ASP A 10 2.36 17.52 -6.95
N PHE A 11 2.70 17.21 -5.69
CA PHE A 11 1.80 17.42 -4.56
C PHE A 11 1.49 18.92 -4.32
N SER A 12 2.47 19.80 -4.51
CA SER A 12 2.28 21.25 -4.40
C SER A 12 1.30 21.75 -5.48
N GLU A 13 1.48 21.29 -6.72
CA GLU A 13 0.56 21.64 -7.83
C GLU A 13 -0.85 21.15 -7.53
N MET A 14 -1.02 19.91 -7.07
CA MET A 14 -2.34 19.38 -6.64
C MET A 14 -2.92 20.19 -5.47
N GLY A 15 -2.09 20.56 -4.50
CA GLY A 15 -2.50 21.35 -3.34
C GLY A 15 -2.95 22.77 -3.67
N SER A 16 -2.49 23.32 -4.80
CA SER A 16 -2.86 24.67 -5.30
C SER A 16 -4.21 24.72 -6.00
N LEU A 17 -4.81 23.59 -6.35
CA LEU A 17 -6.12 23.50 -7.00
C LEU A 17 -7.31 23.85 -6.08
N GLY A 18 -7.07 24.50 -4.94
CA GLY A 18 -8.06 24.88 -3.96
C GLY A 18 -7.82 24.21 -2.59
N GLU A 19 -8.87 24.05 -1.80
CA GLU A 19 -8.80 23.38 -0.48
C GLU A 19 -8.72 21.84 -0.62
N SER A 20 -7.73 21.34 -1.36
CA SER A 20 -7.58 19.92 -1.61
C SER A 20 -7.20 19.17 -0.32
N CYS A 21 -7.90 18.07 -0.02
CA CYS A 21 -7.59 17.15 1.05
C CYS A 21 -6.97 15.86 0.49
N PHE A 22 -5.98 15.31 1.20
CA PHE A 22 -5.25 14.13 0.78
C PHE A 22 -5.55 12.96 1.73
N ILE A 23 -6.13 11.90 1.21
CA ILE A 23 -6.31 10.65 1.96
C ILE A 23 -5.26 9.65 1.47
N PHE A 24 -4.31 9.31 2.34
CA PHE A 24 -3.25 8.36 2.04
C PHE A 24 -3.61 6.99 2.62
N ILE A 25 -3.96 6.05 1.74
CA ILE A 25 -4.31 4.70 2.16
C ILE A 25 -3.04 3.85 2.21
N LEU A 26 -2.69 3.41 3.42
CA LEU A 26 -1.60 2.49 3.71
C LEU A 26 -2.12 1.06 3.61
N ARG A 27 -1.44 0.21 2.89
CA ARG A 27 -1.71 -1.22 2.80
C ARG A 27 -0.44 -1.99 3.09
N ASP A 28 -0.55 -3.14 3.75
CA ASP A 28 0.61 -4.00 4.00
C ASP A 28 1.50 -4.09 2.74
N PRO A 29 2.81 -3.76 2.83
CA PRO A 29 3.71 -3.70 1.68
C PRO A 29 3.76 -5.00 0.87
N ILE A 30 3.72 -6.15 1.55
CA ILE A 30 3.72 -7.48 0.92
C ILE A 30 2.41 -7.69 0.16
N ASP A 31 1.26 -7.45 0.78
CA ASP A 31 -0.05 -7.60 0.14
C ASP A 31 -0.21 -6.66 -1.05
N ARG A 32 0.28 -5.45 -0.91
CA ARG A 32 0.27 -4.48 -2.00
C ARG A 32 1.10 -4.95 -3.18
N MET A 33 2.33 -5.43 -2.91
CA MET A 33 3.23 -5.92 -3.95
C MET A 33 2.67 -7.16 -4.63
N TRP A 34 2.17 -8.11 -3.85
CA TRP A 34 1.54 -9.31 -4.42
C TRP A 34 0.33 -8.97 -5.29
N SER A 35 -0.50 -8.01 -4.85
CA SER A 35 -1.60 -7.51 -5.67
C SER A 35 -1.11 -6.89 -6.98
N GLN A 36 -0.01 -6.14 -6.97
CA GLN A 36 0.57 -5.55 -8.17
C GLN A 36 1.12 -6.62 -9.13
N ILE A 37 1.77 -7.66 -8.60
CA ILE A 37 2.25 -8.79 -9.40
C ILE A 37 1.09 -9.48 -10.11
N ARG A 38 0.01 -9.81 -9.38
CA ARG A 38 -1.19 -10.41 -9.96
C ARG A 38 -1.82 -9.55 -11.05
N MET A 39 -1.90 -8.25 -10.83
CA MET A 39 -2.41 -7.32 -11.84
C MET A 39 -1.53 -7.30 -13.10
N ALA A 40 -0.20 -7.27 -12.93
CA ALA A 40 0.73 -7.28 -14.06
C ALA A 40 0.60 -8.58 -14.86
N VAL A 41 0.62 -9.74 -14.19
CA VAL A 41 0.44 -11.03 -14.86
C VAL A 41 -0.93 -11.14 -15.55
N SER A 42 -1.98 -10.58 -14.97
CA SER A 42 -3.31 -10.55 -15.61
C SER A 42 -3.34 -9.66 -16.85
N ALA A 43 -2.56 -8.59 -16.89
CA ALA A 43 -2.50 -7.66 -18.02
C ALA A 43 -1.62 -8.20 -19.15
N ASP A 44 -0.48 -8.84 -18.80
CA ASP A 44 0.50 -9.34 -19.77
C ASP A 44 0.01 -10.61 -20.48
N ALA A 45 -0.91 -11.36 -19.87
CA ALA A 45 -1.33 -12.65 -20.40
C ALA A 45 -2.79 -12.98 -20.06
N ALA A 46 -3.71 -12.53 -20.90
CA ALA A 46 -5.14 -12.88 -20.80
C ALA A 46 -5.39 -14.40 -20.82
N GLN A 47 -4.43 -15.22 -21.21
CA GLN A 47 -4.52 -16.68 -21.38
C GLN A 47 -3.39 -17.47 -20.69
N VAL A 48 -2.82 -16.98 -19.59
CA VAL A 48 -1.87 -17.82 -18.82
C VAL A 48 -2.63 -19.01 -18.25
N ALA A 49 -2.26 -20.22 -18.69
CA ALA A 49 -2.90 -21.47 -18.25
C ALA A 49 -2.72 -21.67 -16.73
N ASP A 50 -1.51 -21.45 -16.21
CA ASP A 50 -1.22 -21.50 -14.77
C ASP A 50 -0.86 -20.10 -14.23
N PHE A 51 -1.89 -19.44 -13.74
CA PHE A 51 -1.78 -18.09 -13.19
C PHE A 51 -0.97 -18.05 -11.88
N GLN A 52 -1.05 -19.10 -11.06
CA GLN A 52 -0.28 -19.20 -9.82
C GLN A 52 1.22 -19.24 -10.13
N THR A 53 1.65 -20.16 -10.96
CA THR A 53 3.06 -20.32 -11.37
C THR A 53 3.59 -19.05 -12.04
N ALA A 54 2.81 -18.40 -12.89
CA ALA A 54 3.23 -17.14 -13.53
C ALA A 54 3.44 -16.00 -12.52
N CYS A 55 2.58 -15.89 -11.49
CA CYS A 55 2.75 -14.92 -10.41
C CYS A 55 3.99 -15.22 -9.57
N GLU A 56 4.26 -16.49 -9.26
CA GLU A 56 5.45 -16.92 -8.53
C GLU A 56 6.74 -16.61 -9.30
N ALA A 57 6.78 -16.96 -10.58
CA ALA A 57 7.92 -16.68 -11.46
C ALA A 57 8.20 -15.16 -11.55
N ARG A 58 7.14 -14.34 -11.64
CA ARG A 58 7.27 -12.89 -11.64
C ARG A 58 7.81 -12.35 -10.31
N ALA A 59 7.33 -12.90 -9.20
CA ALA A 59 7.82 -12.55 -7.85
C ALA A 59 9.29 -12.92 -7.69
N GLN A 60 9.66 -14.16 -8.06
CA GLN A 60 11.03 -14.63 -8.00
C GLN A 60 11.98 -13.75 -8.84
N HIS A 61 11.58 -13.40 -10.05
CA HIS A 61 12.35 -12.48 -10.89
C HIS A 61 12.59 -11.10 -10.23
N LEU A 62 11.60 -10.56 -9.53
CA LEU A 62 11.75 -9.29 -8.80
C LEU A 62 12.72 -9.42 -7.62
N ILE A 63 12.72 -10.57 -6.92
CA ILE A 63 13.65 -10.89 -5.84
C ILE A 63 15.07 -10.99 -6.40
N ASP A 64 15.30 -11.85 -7.39
CA ASP A 64 16.61 -12.15 -7.98
C ASP A 64 17.26 -10.90 -8.59
N SER A 65 16.46 -10.06 -9.23
CA SER A 65 16.92 -8.79 -9.81
C SER A 65 17.14 -7.68 -8.77
N LYS A 66 16.89 -7.94 -7.47
CA LYS A 66 16.99 -6.96 -6.36
C LYS A 66 16.21 -5.67 -6.62
N ARG A 67 15.07 -5.79 -7.31
CA ARG A 67 14.23 -4.64 -7.68
C ARG A 67 13.18 -4.28 -6.63
N LEU A 68 12.81 -5.22 -5.74
CA LEU A 68 11.77 -5.01 -4.74
C LEU A 68 11.97 -3.75 -3.89
N PRO A 69 13.16 -3.51 -3.27
CA PRO A 69 13.37 -2.32 -2.45
C PRO A 69 13.33 -1.01 -3.23
N LYS A 70 13.54 -1.07 -4.55
CA LYS A 70 13.61 0.09 -5.45
C LYS A 70 12.25 0.47 -6.03
N LEU A 71 11.20 -0.27 -5.72
CA LEU A 71 9.87 -0.01 -6.25
C LEU A 71 9.24 1.18 -5.53
N GLU A 72 9.24 2.34 -6.17
CA GLU A 72 8.76 3.61 -5.61
C GLU A 72 7.36 3.51 -5.02
N ARG A 73 6.48 2.73 -5.66
CA ARG A 73 5.09 2.55 -5.21
C ARG A 73 4.96 1.87 -3.84
N ALA A 74 5.98 1.17 -3.37
CA ALA A 74 6.03 0.56 -2.05
C ALA A 74 6.86 1.41 -1.05
N ASN A 75 7.44 2.51 -1.50
CA ASN A 75 8.26 3.37 -0.67
C ASN A 75 7.39 4.41 0.06
N TYR A 76 6.73 3.98 1.12
CA TYR A 76 5.88 4.85 1.93
C TYR A 76 6.64 6.01 2.55
N ARG A 77 7.86 5.74 3.07
CA ARG A 77 8.70 6.77 3.65
C ARG A 77 8.92 7.93 2.68
N ARG A 78 9.34 7.64 1.45
CA ARG A 78 9.53 8.66 0.42
C ARG A 78 8.24 9.42 0.15
N THR A 79 7.18 8.71 -0.23
CA THR A 79 5.93 9.36 -0.66
C THR A 79 5.31 10.23 0.44
N MET A 80 5.37 9.77 1.70
CA MET A 80 4.87 10.54 2.84
C MET A 80 5.74 11.78 3.10
N SER A 81 7.07 11.65 3.00
CA SER A 81 7.98 12.79 3.16
C SER A 81 7.76 13.84 2.08
N GLU A 82 7.59 13.44 0.82
CA GLU A 82 7.31 14.36 -0.29
C GLU A 82 5.97 15.09 -0.11
N LEU A 83 4.93 14.36 0.31
CA LEU A 83 3.62 14.93 0.57
C LEU A 83 3.65 15.94 1.74
N GLU A 84 4.27 15.55 2.85
CA GLU A 84 4.33 16.35 4.08
C GLU A 84 5.24 17.58 3.96
N ALA A 85 6.17 17.56 3.02
CA ALA A 85 7.03 18.72 2.77
C ALA A 85 6.26 19.93 2.25
N VAL A 86 5.11 19.71 1.60
CA VAL A 86 4.39 20.78 0.89
C VAL A 86 2.91 20.89 1.25
N ILE A 87 2.32 19.86 1.85
CA ILE A 87 0.91 19.87 2.26
C ILE A 87 0.82 19.96 3.78
N PRO A 88 0.05 20.92 4.32
CA PRO A 88 -0.14 21.07 5.77
C PRO A 88 -0.78 19.81 6.39
N PRO A 89 -0.40 19.44 7.62
CA PRO A 89 -0.87 18.21 8.28
C PRO A 89 -2.41 18.10 8.38
N HIS A 90 -3.10 19.20 8.60
CA HIS A 90 -4.57 19.20 8.69
C HIS A 90 -5.29 18.88 7.35
N ARG A 91 -4.56 18.89 6.25
CA ARG A 91 -5.05 18.51 4.91
C ARG A 91 -4.66 17.07 4.52
N ILE A 92 -3.98 16.33 5.40
CA ILE A 92 -3.54 14.96 5.15
C ILE A 92 -4.20 14.02 6.17
N LYS A 93 -4.83 12.96 5.69
CA LYS A 93 -5.34 11.87 6.53
C LYS A 93 -4.73 10.54 6.10
N TYR A 94 -4.09 9.85 7.04
CA TYR A 94 -3.59 8.50 6.86
C TYR A 94 -4.62 7.49 7.32
N VAL A 95 -4.83 6.43 6.52
CA VAL A 95 -5.80 5.38 6.81
C VAL A 95 -5.19 4.04 6.45
N PHE A 96 -5.25 3.06 7.35
CA PHE A 96 -4.88 1.69 7.00
C PHE A 96 -5.98 1.02 6.20
N TYR A 97 -5.59 0.28 5.16
CA TYR A 97 -6.53 -0.42 4.28
C TYR A 97 -7.40 -1.42 5.04
N GLU A 98 -6.83 -2.03 6.07
CA GLU A 98 -7.49 -3.00 6.94
C GLU A 98 -8.70 -2.37 7.68
N ASP A 99 -8.60 -1.09 8.00
CA ASP A 99 -9.64 -0.35 8.74
C ASP A 99 -10.57 0.43 7.81
N LEU A 100 -10.24 0.54 6.52
CA LEU A 100 -10.89 1.45 5.57
C LEU A 100 -12.42 1.28 5.53
N PHE A 101 -12.91 0.05 5.66
CA PHE A 101 -14.34 -0.26 5.55
C PHE A 101 -15.07 -0.33 6.91
N HIS A 102 -14.39 -0.02 8.01
CA HIS A 102 -15.06 0.09 9.31
C HIS A 102 -15.90 1.38 9.36
N ALA A 103 -17.08 1.29 9.97
CA ALA A 103 -18.02 2.40 10.04
C ALA A 103 -17.43 3.66 10.71
N HIS A 104 -16.60 3.46 11.76
CA HIS A 104 -15.92 4.57 12.43
C HIS A 104 -14.90 5.25 11.52
N THR A 105 -14.09 4.49 10.79
CA THR A 105 -13.09 5.02 9.86
C THR A 105 -13.75 5.82 8.73
N MET A 106 -14.85 5.31 8.16
CA MET A 106 -15.60 6.03 7.14
C MET A 106 -16.19 7.33 7.68
N ARG A 107 -16.69 7.32 8.92
CA ARG A 107 -17.17 8.55 9.59
C ARG A 107 -16.05 9.57 9.76
N ASP A 108 -14.87 9.13 10.21
CA ASP A 108 -13.69 9.99 10.37
C ASP A 108 -13.19 10.56 9.04
N ILE A 109 -13.28 9.79 7.97
CA ILE A 109 -12.97 10.28 6.60
C ILE A 109 -13.98 11.34 6.19
N CYS A 110 -15.28 11.10 6.39
CA CYS A 110 -16.31 12.07 6.06
C CYS A 110 -16.16 13.39 6.86
N MET A 111 -15.86 13.29 8.15
CA MET A 111 -15.59 14.47 8.99
C MET A 111 -14.36 15.23 8.48
N PHE A 112 -13.29 14.53 8.13
CA PHE A 112 -12.08 15.14 7.56
C PHE A 112 -12.35 15.87 6.24
N LEU A 113 -13.25 15.35 5.42
CA LEU A 113 -13.64 15.95 4.14
C LEU A 113 -14.73 17.01 4.27
N GLY A 114 -15.31 17.22 5.46
CA GLY A 114 -16.43 18.14 5.68
C GLY A 114 -17.73 17.71 4.98
N ILE A 115 -17.93 16.40 4.74
CA ILE A 115 -19.13 15.87 4.09
C ILE A 115 -19.98 15.04 5.06
N SER A 116 -21.26 14.86 4.72
CA SER A 116 -22.17 14.02 5.49
C SER A 116 -21.67 12.57 5.57
N PRO A 117 -21.86 11.88 6.72
CA PRO A 117 -21.44 10.50 6.87
C PRO A 117 -22.10 9.57 5.83
N ILE A 118 -21.30 8.71 5.23
CA ILE A 118 -21.76 7.66 4.32
C ILE A 118 -21.48 6.29 4.90
N SER A 119 -22.35 5.32 4.62
CA SER A 119 -22.09 3.92 5.02
C SER A 119 -21.26 3.24 3.94
N PRO A 120 -20.19 2.51 4.34
CA PRO A 120 -19.40 1.76 3.37
C PRO A 120 -20.23 0.60 2.79
N LYS A 121 -20.14 0.42 1.48
CA LYS A 121 -20.71 -0.75 0.80
C LYS A 121 -19.66 -1.86 0.77
N ALA A 122 -19.40 -2.47 1.93
CA ALA A 122 -18.35 -3.48 2.12
C ALA A 122 -18.57 -4.73 1.25
N ASP A 123 -19.81 -5.00 0.85
CA ASP A 123 -20.17 -6.18 0.04
C ASP A 123 -19.79 -6.04 -1.45
N LEU A 124 -19.53 -4.82 -1.90
CA LEU A 124 -19.16 -4.56 -3.28
C LEU A 124 -17.65 -4.71 -3.46
N ARG A 125 -17.18 -5.92 -3.74
CA ARG A 125 -15.82 -6.16 -4.22
C ARG A 125 -15.72 -5.77 -5.69
N SER A 126 -15.35 -4.52 -5.98
CA SER A 126 -14.90 -4.16 -7.32
C SER A 126 -13.44 -4.64 -7.48
N ASN A 127 -13.10 -5.26 -8.59
CA ASN A 127 -11.78 -5.83 -8.89
C ASN A 127 -11.43 -7.13 -8.12
N SER A 128 -12.30 -8.11 -8.12
CA SER A 128 -11.94 -9.50 -7.83
C SER A 128 -11.09 -10.07 -8.97
N GLY A 129 -9.83 -9.64 -9.08
CA GLY A 129 -8.88 -10.22 -10.04
C GLY A 129 -8.63 -11.70 -9.79
N ARG A 130 -8.02 -12.40 -10.76
CA ARG A 130 -7.63 -13.81 -10.63
C ARG A 130 -6.90 -14.04 -9.30
N HIS A 131 -7.26 -15.13 -8.63
CA HIS A 131 -6.67 -15.47 -7.34
C HIS A 131 -5.33 -16.18 -7.54
N ALA A 132 -4.32 -15.78 -6.78
CA ALA A 132 -3.06 -16.50 -6.58
C ALA A 132 -2.61 -16.24 -5.14
N MET A 133 -2.09 -17.25 -4.48
CA MET A 133 -1.55 -17.15 -3.11
C MET A 133 -0.07 -16.84 -3.17
N LEU A 134 0.40 -15.94 -2.30
CA LEU A 134 1.84 -15.72 -2.13
C LEU A 134 2.42 -16.91 -1.34
N PRO A 135 3.35 -17.70 -1.93
CA PRO A 135 3.98 -18.82 -1.25
C PRO A 135 4.80 -18.37 -0.04
N GLU A 136 4.84 -19.20 1.00
CA GLU A 136 5.54 -18.85 2.24
C GLU A 136 7.04 -18.64 2.04
N HIS A 137 7.68 -19.41 1.18
CA HIS A 137 9.10 -19.27 0.88
C HIS A 137 9.45 -17.90 0.25
N LEU A 138 8.52 -17.28 -0.50
CA LEU A 138 8.73 -15.96 -1.07
C LEU A 138 8.45 -14.84 -0.06
N LYS A 139 7.60 -15.08 0.95
CA LYS A 139 7.28 -14.06 1.96
C LYS A 139 8.49 -13.58 2.74
N HIS A 140 9.43 -14.46 3.03
CA HIS A 140 10.67 -14.09 3.73
C HIS A 140 11.43 -13.02 2.96
N SER A 141 11.72 -13.24 1.69
CA SER A 141 12.41 -12.26 0.83
C SER A 141 11.65 -10.94 0.70
N PHE A 142 10.31 -10.99 0.70
CA PHE A 142 9.49 -9.77 0.70
C PHE A 142 9.60 -9.02 2.04
N ARG A 143 9.58 -9.74 3.19
CA ARG A 143 9.76 -9.12 4.52
C ARG A 143 11.10 -8.39 4.62
N GLU A 144 12.17 -9.03 4.16
CA GLU A 144 13.50 -8.40 4.13
C GLU A 144 13.52 -7.18 3.21
N ALA A 145 13.00 -7.30 2.00
CA ALA A 145 12.99 -6.21 1.03
C ALA A 145 12.22 -4.98 1.52
N PHE A 146 11.15 -5.17 2.30
CA PHE A 146 10.31 -4.08 2.84
C PHE A 146 10.59 -3.75 4.31
N ALA A 147 11.67 -4.29 4.89
CA ALA A 147 12.01 -4.10 6.29
C ALA A 147 11.98 -2.61 6.71
N LEU A 148 12.66 -1.74 5.95
CA LEU A 148 12.72 -0.30 6.21
C LEU A 148 11.33 0.37 6.14
N GLN A 149 10.42 -0.15 5.35
CA GLN A 149 9.06 0.39 5.25
C GLN A 149 8.24 0.01 6.48
N TYR A 150 8.36 -1.24 6.94
CA TYR A 150 7.73 -1.67 8.19
C TYR A 150 8.24 -0.87 9.38
N ASP A 151 9.56 -0.71 9.51
CA ASP A 151 10.16 0.08 10.60
C ASP A 151 9.67 1.52 10.58
N PHE A 152 9.65 2.14 9.42
CA PHE A 152 9.17 3.51 9.27
C PHE A 152 7.70 3.65 9.73
N ILE A 153 6.83 2.75 9.28
CA ILE A 153 5.40 2.80 9.64
C ILE A 153 5.19 2.48 11.11
N LEU A 154 5.86 1.46 11.66
CA LEU A 154 5.76 1.12 13.08
C LEU A 154 6.25 2.25 13.99
N ASN A 155 7.37 2.88 13.65
CA ASN A 155 7.89 4.02 14.42
C ASN A 155 6.93 5.22 14.36
N ARG A 156 6.25 5.42 13.24
CA ARG A 156 5.38 6.58 13.06
C ARG A 156 4.01 6.40 13.68
N PHE A 157 3.40 5.23 13.54
CA PHE A 157 2.01 4.98 13.93
C PHE A 157 1.89 4.11 15.20
N GLY A 158 2.97 3.46 15.62
CA GLY A 158 3.01 2.67 16.85
C GLY A 158 1.88 1.65 16.93
N ALA A 159 1.15 1.68 18.02
CA ALA A 159 0.02 0.77 18.30
C ALA A 159 -1.16 0.91 17.31
N ALA A 160 -1.26 2.01 16.58
CA ALA A 160 -2.29 2.17 15.54
C ALA A 160 -1.99 1.36 14.27
N THR A 161 -0.76 0.82 14.14
CA THR A 161 -0.41 -0.07 13.02
C THR A 161 -1.12 -1.41 13.17
N PRO A 162 -1.80 -1.93 12.14
CA PRO A 162 -2.51 -3.21 12.23
C PRO A 162 -1.59 -4.35 12.69
N ALA A 163 -2.10 -5.24 13.54
CA ALA A 163 -1.33 -6.34 14.15
C ALA A 163 -0.60 -7.22 13.11
N ARG A 164 -1.22 -7.42 11.94
CA ARG A 164 -0.61 -8.17 10.84
C ARG A 164 0.71 -7.58 10.35
N TRP A 165 0.85 -6.25 10.32
CA TRP A 165 2.08 -5.57 9.93
C TRP A 165 3.17 -5.79 10.98
N GLN A 166 2.78 -5.79 12.25
CA GLN A 166 3.70 -6.05 13.38
C GLN A 166 4.26 -7.48 13.31
N ILE A 167 3.42 -8.48 12.99
CA ILE A 167 3.86 -9.88 12.80
C ILE A 167 4.85 -9.97 11.64
N ASN A 168 4.55 -9.36 10.50
CA ASN A 168 5.43 -9.37 9.33
C ASN A 168 6.77 -8.68 9.62
N SER A 169 6.79 -7.66 10.47
CA SER A 169 8.02 -7.01 10.93
C SER A 169 8.83 -7.88 11.90
N ALA A 170 8.17 -8.56 12.84
CA ALA A 170 8.82 -9.34 13.89
C ALA A 170 9.44 -10.68 13.41
N GLN A 171 8.93 -11.25 12.32
CA GLN A 171 9.41 -12.51 11.73
C GLN A 171 10.68 -12.36 10.87
N ARG A 172 11.50 -11.34 11.16
CA ARG A 172 12.84 -11.21 10.54
C ARG A 172 13.80 -12.11 11.28
N VAL A 173 14.57 -12.88 10.52
CA VAL A 173 15.74 -13.55 11.10
C VAL A 173 16.82 -12.48 11.28
N PRO A 174 17.36 -12.29 12.50
CA PRO A 174 18.52 -11.42 12.66
C PRO A 174 19.66 -12.02 11.84
N GLY A 175 20.17 -11.25 10.88
CA GLY A 175 21.38 -11.59 10.10
C GLY A 175 22.63 -11.51 10.96
#